data_7a3861bcf20244785fe93a6f3774c877
#
_entry.id   7a3861bcf20244785fe93a6f3774c877
#
_cell.length_a   1.000
_cell.length_b   1.000
_cell.length_c   1.000
_cell.angle_alpha   90.00
_cell.angle_beta   90.00
_cell.angle_gamma   90.00
#
_symmetry.space_group_name_H-M   'P 1'
#
loop_
_entity.id
_entity.type
_entity.pdbx_description
1 polymer ?
#
loop_
_entity_poly.entity_id
_entity_poly.type
_entity_poly.pdbx_seq_one_letter_code
_entity_poly.pdbx_strand_id
1 'polypeptide(L)'
;MAQDSVVVLVVPTDADVEQMTGDARFFLSAMLGLSDGQVAQAVLPFPSQEVDPYRGLAPHLEVASARARALTGLTTGSARLVIASARALPPRLSDPARFAEASLFLKPGIEIDPQVLRERLVDAGFVPEDPVDQHGEFFVRGGVVD
;
A
#
# COMPACT_ATOMS: atom_id res chain seq x y z
N MET A 1 29.31 6.05 0.40
CA MET A 1 28.07 5.35 0.05
C MET A 1 27.05 5.79 1.08
N ALA A 2 26.09 6.64 0.70
CA ALA A 2 24.98 6.99 1.58
C ALA A 2 24.14 5.72 1.78
N GLN A 3 24.04 5.30 3.03
CA GLN A 3 23.19 4.19 3.41
C GLN A 3 21.75 4.61 3.07
N ASP A 4 21.08 3.86 2.21
CA ASP A 4 19.68 4.09 1.83
C ASP A 4 18.77 3.77 3.04
N SER A 5 18.81 4.66 4.03
CA SER A 5 17.99 4.54 5.22
C SER A 5 16.62 5.17 4.95
N VAL A 6 15.56 4.43 5.24
CA VAL A 6 14.20 4.96 5.25
C VAL A 6 14.00 5.80 6.49
N VAL A 7 13.41 6.97 6.34
CA VAL A 7 13.00 7.83 7.46
C VAL A 7 11.54 7.53 7.78
N VAL A 8 11.23 7.31 9.05
CA VAL A 8 9.85 7.21 9.53
C VAL A 8 9.55 8.44 10.38
N LEU A 9 8.66 9.28 9.91
CA LEU A 9 8.14 10.43 10.65
C LEU A 9 6.85 10.04 11.35
N VAL A 10 6.82 10.15 12.67
CA VAL A 10 5.62 9.88 13.46
C VAL A 10 4.94 11.19 13.82
N VAL A 11 3.66 11.29 13.47
CA VAL A 11 2.81 12.46 13.72
C VAL A 11 1.64 12.09 14.65
N PRO A 12 1.03 13.06 15.35
CA PRO A 12 -0.02 12.79 16.32
C PRO A 12 -1.28 12.13 15.74
N THR A 13 -1.78 12.63 14.60
CA THR A 13 -3.09 12.25 14.03
C THR A 13 -3.00 11.82 12.58
N ASP A 14 -4.07 11.18 12.06
CA ASP A 14 -4.15 10.81 10.65
C ASP A 14 -4.35 12.03 9.74
N ALA A 15 -4.96 13.11 10.24
CA ALA A 15 -5.02 14.38 9.52
C ALA A 15 -3.62 14.99 9.32
N ASP A 16 -2.74 14.87 10.32
CA ASP A 16 -1.34 15.29 10.19
C ASP A 16 -0.57 14.42 9.18
N VAL A 17 -0.90 13.12 9.07
CA VAL A 17 -0.30 12.24 8.04
C VAL A 17 -0.62 12.75 6.65
N GLU A 18 -1.87 13.11 6.38
CA GLU A 18 -2.30 13.62 5.08
C GLU A 18 -1.59 14.94 4.74
N GLN A 19 -1.63 15.91 5.66
CA GLN A 19 -0.99 17.19 5.48
C GLN A 19 0.52 17.06 5.26
N MET A 20 1.22 16.37 6.16
CA MET A 20 2.67 16.19 6.08
C MET A 20 3.10 15.40 4.83
N THR A 21 2.28 14.47 4.36
CA THR A 21 2.55 13.75 3.10
C THR A 21 2.48 14.71 1.91
N GLY A 22 1.48 15.58 1.85
CA GLY A 22 1.36 16.61 0.82
C GLY A 22 2.55 17.57 0.82
N ASP A 23 2.89 18.10 1.98
CA ASP A 23 4.01 19.02 2.15
C ASP A 23 5.35 18.37 1.78
N ALA A 24 5.60 17.16 2.28
CA ALA A 24 6.84 16.43 1.98
C ALA A 24 6.97 16.13 0.49
N ARG A 25 5.90 15.73 -0.18
CA ARG A 25 5.90 15.49 -1.63
C ARG A 25 6.21 16.76 -2.41
N PHE A 26 5.58 17.86 -2.05
CA PHE A 26 5.81 19.17 -2.67
C PHE A 26 7.29 19.59 -2.56
N PHE A 27 7.83 19.58 -1.34
CA PHE A 27 9.21 20.01 -1.12
C PHE A 27 10.24 19.06 -1.75
N LEU A 28 10.06 17.75 -1.64
CA LEU A 28 11.00 16.78 -2.23
C LEU A 28 10.94 16.80 -3.76
N SER A 29 9.77 16.98 -4.37
CA SER A 29 9.65 17.18 -5.82
C SER A 29 10.42 18.41 -6.26
N ALA A 30 10.21 19.54 -5.57
CA ALA A 30 10.88 20.80 -5.90
C ALA A 30 12.39 20.76 -5.69
N MET A 31 12.87 20.14 -4.60
CA MET A 31 14.29 20.11 -4.25
C MET A 31 15.10 19.08 -5.06
N LEU A 32 14.49 17.95 -5.41
CA LEU A 32 15.18 16.83 -6.05
C LEU A 32 14.82 16.69 -7.54
N GLY A 33 13.90 17.52 -8.06
CA GLY A 33 13.44 17.45 -9.45
C GLY A 33 12.71 16.13 -9.77
N LEU A 34 12.05 15.51 -8.78
CA LEU A 34 11.32 14.27 -8.96
C LEU A 34 9.98 14.52 -9.64
N SER A 35 9.59 13.61 -10.53
CA SER A 35 8.22 13.60 -11.07
C SER A 35 7.19 13.18 -9.98
N ASP A 36 5.92 13.51 -10.21
CA ASP A 36 4.83 13.16 -9.28
C ASP A 36 4.78 11.65 -8.98
N GLY A 37 5.01 10.81 -9.99
CA GLY A 37 5.07 9.37 -9.81
C GLY A 37 6.24 8.91 -8.95
N GLN A 38 7.41 9.51 -9.12
CA GLN A 38 8.61 9.18 -8.32
C GLN A 38 8.45 9.61 -6.86
N VAL A 39 7.95 10.83 -6.63
CA VAL A 39 7.74 11.32 -5.27
C VAL A 39 6.61 10.57 -4.56
N ALA A 40 5.56 10.15 -5.28
CA ALA A 40 4.48 9.34 -4.73
C ALA A 40 4.92 7.92 -4.32
N GLN A 41 5.99 7.39 -4.93
CA GLN A 41 6.60 6.12 -4.52
C GLN A 41 7.60 6.30 -3.37
N ALA A 42 8.26 7.44 -3.28
CA ALA A 42 9.28 7.72 -2.28
C ALA A 42 8.69 8.18 -0.93
N VAL A 43 7.54 8.90 -0.95
CA VAL A 43 6.88 9.46 0.24
C VAL A 43 5.53 8.80 0.43
N LEU A 44 5.41 7.99 1.46
CA LEU A 44 4.28 7.09 1.66
C LEU A 44 3.56 7.37 3.00
N PRO A 45 2.24 7.61 2.99
CA PRO A 45 1.44 7.72 4.19
C PRO A 45 1.20 6.34 4.82
N PHE A 46 1.20 6.30 6.15
CA PHE A 46 0.86 5.13 6.94
C PHE A 46 -0.15 5.51 8.02
N PRO A 47 -1.43 5.69 7.65
CA PRO A 47 -2.49 6.07 8.58
C PRO A 47 -2.88 4.91 9.50
N SER A 48 -3.62 5.21 10.56
CA SER A 48 -4.25 4.19 11.41
C SER A 48 -5.37 3.47 10.66
N GLN A 49 -5.75 2.28 11.12
CA GLN A 49 -6.85 1.54 10.50
C GLN A 49 -8.24 2.13 10.81
N GLU A 50 -8.32 3.06 11.77
CA GLU A 50 -9.54 3.74 12.23
C GLU A 50 -10.70 2.82 12.69
N VAL A 51 -10.49 1.51 12.67
CA VAL A 51 -11.48 0.51 13.06
C VAL A 51 -11.09 -0.12 14.38
N ASP A 52 -12.10 -0.31 15.22
CA ASP A 52 -11.99 -1.16 16.40
C ASP A 52 -11.86 -2.61 15.93
N PRO A 53 -10.71 -3.28 16.15
CA PRO A 53 -10.50 -4.65 15.68
C PRO A 53 -11.49 -5.64 16.30
N TYR A 54 -12.18 -5.26 17.37
CA TYR A 54 -13.17 -6.09 18.04
C TYR A 54 -14.58 -5.98 17.44
N ARG A 55 -14.81 -5.04 16.54
CA ARG A 55 -16.11 -4.85 15.88
C ARG A 55 -16.27 -5.60 14.55
N GLY A 56 -15.22 -6.26 14.07
CA GLY A 56 -15.27 -7.03 12.83
C GLY A 56 -15.49 -6.18 11.57
N LEU A 57 -15.25 -4.86 11.66
CA LEU A 57 -15.35 -3.96 10.51
C LEU A 57 -14.02 -3.95 9.75
N ALA A 58 -14.10 -4.07 8.43
CA ALA A 58 -12.92 -3.88 7.57
C ALA A 58 -12.50 -2.40 7.54
N PRO A 59 -11.19 -2.11 7.48
CA PRO A 59 -10.70 -0.76 7.26
C PRO A 59 -11.21 -0.20 5.92
N HIS A 60 -11.38 1.12 5.85
CA HIS A 60 -11.70 1.77 4.58
C HIS A 60 -10.63 1.43 3.52
N LEU A 61 -11.05 1.19 2.28
CA LEU A 61 -10.14 0.74 1.21
C LEU A 61 -8.95 1.66 1.01
N GLU A 62 -9.15 2.98 1.07
CA GLU A 62 -8.07 3.96 0.93
C GLU A 62 -7.01 3.80 2.01
N VAL A 63 -7.43 3.57 3.26
CA VAL A 63 -6.55 3.32 4.40
C VAL A 63 -5.79 2.00 4.21
N ALA A 64 -6.49 0.93 3.82
CA ALA A 64 -5.87 -0.36 3.56
C ALA A 64 -4.83 -0.27 2.43
N SER A 65 -5.19 0.41 1.32
CA SER A 65 -4.29 0.64 0.17
C SER A 65 -3.08 1.48 0.53
N ALA A 66 -3.25 2.57 1.30
CA ALA A 66 -2.15 3.41 1.75
C ALA A 66 -1.16 2.62 2.60
N ARG A 67 -1.66 1.83 3.55
CA ARG A 67 -0.84 0.96 4.40
C ARG A 67 -0.12 -0.12 3.61
N ALA A 68 -0.81 -0.80 2.67
CA ALA A 68 -0.20 -1.79 1.81
C ALA A 68 0.93 -1.21 0.96
N ARG A 69 0.74 -0.01 0.38
CA ARG A 69 1.77 0.71 -0.37
C ARG A 69 2.99 1.04 0.49
N ALA A 70 2.78 1.51 1.73
CA ALA A 70 3.87 1.85 2.64
C ALA A 70 4.67 0.59 3.02
N LEU A 71 4.00 -0.50 3.38
CA LEU A 71 4.65 -1.78 3.70
C LEU A 71 5.41 -2.35 2.49
N THR A 72 4.83 -2.28 1.29
CA THR A 72 5.49 -2.66 0.05
C THR A 72 6.73 -1.80 -0.20
N GLY A 73 6.62 -0.47 -0.05
CA GLY A 73 7.74 0.44 -0.21
C GLY A 73 8.88 0.18 0.77
N LEU A 74 8.55 -0.22 2.01
CA LEU A 74 9.55 -0.62 3.02
C LEU A 74 10.23 -1.94 2.65
N THR A 75 9.48 -2.94 2.20
CA THR A 75 10.04 -4.26 1.86
C THR A 75 10.85 -4.26 0.56
N THR A 76 10.48 -3.42 -0.39
CA THR A 76 11.20 -3.28 -1.68
C THR A 76 12.32 -2.25 -1.65
N GLY A 77 12.43 -1.46 -0.58
CA GLY A 77 13.41 -0.38 -0.47
C GLY A 77 13.09 0.85 -1.36
N SER A 78 11.87 0.95 -1.91
CA SER A 78 11.45 2.10 -2.71
C SER A 78 11.02 3.31 -1.87
N ALA A 79 10.59 3.08 -0.62
CA ALA A 79 10.25 4.15 0.31
C ALA A 79 11.48 4.89 0.80
N ARG A 80 11.43 6.22 0.82
CA ARG A 80 12.43 7.09 1.44
C ARG A 80 11.93 7.74 2.71
N LEU A 81 10.65 8.09 2.72
CA LEU A 81 9.96 8.68 3.85
C LEU A 81 8.62 8.00 4.04
N VAL A 82 8.38 7.47 5.23
CA VAL A 82 7.07 6.98 5.65
C VAL A 82 6.55 7.90 6.75
N ILE A 83 5.33 8.43 6.56
CA ILE A 83 4.69 9.31 7.55
C ILE A 83 3.57 8.52 8.20
N ALA A 84 3.73 8.24 9.49
CA ALA A 84 2.82 7.39 10.25
C ALA A 84 2.15 8.18 11.37
N SER A 85 0.85 7.95 11.60
CA SER A 85 0.23 8.44 12.82
C SER A 85 0.65 7.61 14.03
N ALA A 86 0.65 8.22 15.21
CA ALA A 86 0.97 7.52 16.45
C ALA A 86 0.04 6.31 16.69
N ARG A 87 -1.21 6.38 16.23
CA ARG A 87 -2.18 5.28 16.32
C ARG A 87 -1.92 4.14 15.34
N ALA A 88 -1.15 4.37 14.28
CA ALA A 88 -0.83 3.36 13.29
C ALA A 88 0.21 2.34 13.75
N LEU A 89 1.04 2.68 14.75
CA LEU A 89 2.20 1.91 15.19
C LEU A 89 1.89 0.73 16.15
N PRO A 90 0.92 0.80 17.09
CA PRO A 90 0.71 -0.25 18.07
C PRO A 90 0.31 -1.63 17.49
N PRO A 91 -0.48 -1.73 16.40
CA PRO A 91 -0.83 -3.01 15.83
C PRO A 91 0.40 -3.75 15.30
N ARG A 92 0.53 -5.03 15.66
CA ARG A 92 1.58 -5.88 15.10
C ARG A 92 1.36 -6.08 13.62
N LEU A 93 2.43 -5.98 12.86
CA LEU A 93 2.45 -6.26 11.42
C LEU A 93 2.85 -7.72 11.18
N SER A 94 2.48 -8.23 10.02
CA SER A 94 2.95 -9.54 9.55
C SER A 94 4.46 -9.49 9.29
N ASP A 95 5.09 -10.66 9.29
CA ASP A 95 6.48 -10.81 8.90
C ASP A 95 6.71 -10.21 7.50
N PRO A 96 7.75 -9.36 7.32
CA PRO A 96 8.04 -8.76 6.01
C PRO A 96 8.22 -9.77 4.88
N ALA A 97 8.80 -10.94 5.16
CA ALA A 97 8.96 -12.00 4.16
C ALA A 97 7.61 -12.55 3.69
N ARG A 98 6.70 -12.82 4.63
CA ARG A 98 5.34 -13.26 4.29
C ARG A 98 4.57 -12.21 3.50
N PHE A 99 4.74 -10.94 3.87
CA PHE A 99 4.10 -9.85 3.14
C PHE A 99 4.63 -9.74 1.71
N ALA A 100 5.94 -9.88 1.51
CA ALA A 100 6.55 -9.87 0.18
C ALA A 100 6.09 -11.07 -0.68
N GLU A 101 6.01 -12.26 -0.11
CA GLU A 101 5.52 -13.47 -0.79
C GLU A 101 4.04 -13.36 -1.21
N ALA A 102 3.21 -12.73 -0.38
CA ALA A 102 1.80 -12.49 -0.67
C ALA A 102 1.57 -11.33 -1.67
N SER A 103 2.60 -10.53 -1.96
CA SER A 103 2.49 -9.39 -2.85
C SER A 103 2.76 -9.77 -4.30
N LEU A 104 1.93 -9.27 -5.23
CA LEU A 104 2.10 -9.45 -6.66
C LEU A 104 2.21 -8.08 -7.34
N PHE A 105 3.27 -7.91 -8.13
CA PHE A 105 3.49 -6.70 -8.92
C PHE A 105 3.11 -6.92 -10.38
N LEU A 106 2.04 -6.29 -10.80
CA LEU A 106 1.62 -6.27 -12.20
C LEU A 106 2.13 -5.01 -12.89
N LYS A 107 2.77 -5.19 -14.04
CA LYS A 107 3.25 -4.10 -14.90
C LYS A 107 2.87 -4.40 -16.34
N PRO A 108 2.65 -3.38 -17.19
CA PRO A 108 2.44 -3.58 -18.61
C PRO A 108 3.58 -4.42 -19.23
N GLY A 109 3.21 -5.44 -20.02
CA GLY A 109 4.16 -6.35 -20.66
C GLY A 109 4.58 -7.58 -19.84
N ILE A 110 4.09 -7.74 -18.61
CA ILE A 110 4.28 -9.00 -17.87
C ILE A 110 3.26 -10.02 -18.39
N GLU A 111 3.75 -11.20 -18.74
CA GLU A 111 2.90 -12.37 -19.01
C GLU A 111 2.59 -13.06 -17.69
N ILE A 112 1.31 -13.26 -17.41
CA ILE A 112 0.82 -14.02 -16.25
C ILE A 112 -0.32 -14.92 -16.71
N ASP A 113 -0.30 -16.17 -16.24
CA ASP A 113 -1.42 -17.09 -16.45
C ASP A 113 -2.62 -16.57 -15.62
N PRO A 114 -3.80 -16.35 -16.25
CA PRO A 114 -5.00 -15.92 -15.56
C PRO A 114 -5.42 -16.83 -14.41
N GLN A 115 -5.16 -18.14 -14.53
CA GLN A 115 -5.47 -19.08 -13.45
C GLN A 115 -4.55 -18.89 -12.24
N VAL A 116 -3.27 -18.68 -12.48
CA VAL A 116 -2.29 -18.38 -11.41
C VAL A 116 -2.63 -17.05 -10.74
N LEU A 117 -3.04 -16.04 -11.53
CA LEU A 117 -3.48 -14.75 -10.98
C LEU A 117 -4.74 -14.93 -10.12
N ARG A 118 -5.71 -15.71 -10.58
CA ARG A 118 -6.92 -16.01 -9.83
C ARG A 118 -6.62 -16.67 -8.48
N GLU A 119 -5.76 -17.67 -8.46
CA GLU A 119 -5.36 -18.36 -7.22
C GLU A 119 -4.69 -17.39 -6.25
N ARG A 120 -3.78 -16.54 -6.74
CA ARG A 120 -3.13 -15.51 -5.94
C ARG A 120 -4.10 -14.49 -5.35
N LEU A 121 -5.10 -14.07 -6.13
CA LEU A 121 -6.14 -13.14 -5.65
C LEU A 121 -6.98 -13.77 -4.54
N VAL A 122 -7.39 -15.05 -4.71
CA VAL A 122 -8.13 -15.79 -3.68
C VAL A 122 -7.28 -15.95 -2.40
N ASP A 123 -6.02 -16.31 -2.53
CA ASP A 123 -5.09 -16.44 -1.40
C ASP A 123 -4.86 -15.10 -0.67
N ALA A 124 -4.95 -14.00 -1.41
CA ALA A 124 -4.89 -12.65 -0.86
C ALA A 124 -6.21 -12.17 -0.22
N GLY A 125 -7.28 -12.98 -0.29
CA GLY A 125 -8.58 -12.70 0.31
C GLY A 125 -9.58 -12.00 -0.61
N PHE A 126 -9.29 -11.90 -1.91
CA PHE A 126 -10.26 -11.43 -2.90
C PHE A 126 -11.30 -12.52 -3.17
N VAL A 127 -12.53 -12.12 -3.43
CA VAL A 127 -13.67 -13.01 -3.70
C VAL A 127 -14.01 -13.00 -5.19
N PRO A 128 -14.07 -14.17 -5.87
CA PRO A 128 -14.51 -14.20 -7.26
C PRO A 128 -16.04 -14.03 -7.32
N GLU A 129 -16.50 -12.97 -8.01
CA GLU A 129 -17.92 -12.64 -8.18
C GLU A 129 -18.19 -12.14 -9.61
N ASP A 130 -19.43 -12.36 -10.11
CA ASP A 130 -19.91 -11.89 -11.40
C ASP A 130 -21.38 -11.42 -11.25
N PRO A 131 -21.69 -10.13 -11.35
CA PRO A 131 -20.77 -9.01 -11.62
C PRO A 131 -19.90 -8.61 -10.41
N VAL A 132 -18.81 -7.89 -10.66
CA VAL A 132 -17.98 -7.25 -9.64
C VAL A 132 -18.66 -5.96 -9.19
N ASP A 133 -19.20 -5.95 -7.98
CA ASP A 133 -19.95 -4.82 -7.44
C ASP A 133 -19.24 -4.14 -6.25
N GLN A 134 -18.30 -4.82 -5.61
CA GLN A 134 -17.65 -4.36 -4.39
C GLN A 134 -16.13 -4.46 -4.46
N HIS A 135 -15.46 -3.61 -3.69
CA HIS A 135 -14.01 -3.70 -3.53
C HIS A 135 -13.61 -5.01 -2.84
N GLY A 136 -12.61 -5.67 -3.39
CA GLY A 136 -12.18 -7.00 -2.93
C GLY A 136 -12.81 -8.15 -3.71
N GLU A 137 -13.69 -7.86 -4.64
CA GLU A 137 -14.21 -8.80 -5.61
C GLU A 137 -13.40 -8.75 -6.90
N PHE A 138 -13.41 -9.82 -7.65
CA PHE A 138 -12.78 -9.88 -8.98
C PHE A 138 -13.46 -10.89 -9.87
N PHE A 139 -13.35 -10.69 -11.17
CA PHE A 139 -13.86 -11.61 -12.17
C PHE A 139 -12.83 -11.88 -13.26
N VAL A 140 -12.73 -13.13 -13.71
CA VAL A 140 -11.81 -13.55 -14.79
C VAL A 140 -12.64 -14.06 -15.97
N ARG A 141 -12.51 -13.42 -17.12
CA ARG A 141 -13.19 -13.83 -18.35
C ARG A 141 -12.31 -13.62 -19.58
N GLY A 142 -12.04 -14.70 -20.31
CA GLY A 142 -11.37 -14.62 -21.61
C GLY A 142 -10.00 -13.93 -21.60
N GLY A 143 -9.25 -14.03 -20.50
CA GLY A 143 -7.94 -13.38 -20.35
C GLY A 143 -7.99 -11.94 -19.81
N VAL A 144 -9.16 -11.45 -19.44
CA VAL A 144 -9.36 -10.18 -18.73
C VAL A 144 -9.65 -10.47 -17.28
N VAL A 145 -9.06 -9.69 -16.39
CA VAL A 145 -9.33 -9.68 -14.95
C VAL A 145 -9.85 -8.31 -14.60
N ASP A 146 -11.02 -8.27 -14.01
CA ASP A 146 -11.69 -7.04 -13.58
C ASP A 146 -11.73 -6.98 -12.06
#